data_82aa7e7c80782dcb07ae43db0f0ad510
#
_entry.id   82aa7e7c80782dcb07ae43db0f0ad510
#
_cell.length_a   1.000
_cell.length_b   1.000
_cell.length_c   1.000
_cell.angle_alpha   90.00
_cell.angle_beta   90.00
_cell.angle_gamma   90.00
#
_symmetry.space_group_name_H-M   'P 1'
#
loop_
_entity.id
_entity.type
_entity.pdbx_description
1 polymer ?
#
loop_
_entity_poly.entity_id
_entity_poly.type
_entity_poly.pdbx_seq_one_letter_code
_entity_poly.pdbx_strand_id
1 'polypeptide(L)'
;STFTNRINGASIARTGDRPGVTRSNQWVRITPYLELLDTPGLLWPNLSDQQDARALAFVGTINDNIMDQQMLAIRLMENLMEEHTDALTTRFKLKDNTLRGVPLLEEACRGRGWLLPGGVCDTDRGASVILDEFRAGKLGRITLQKAPLPPKKKAEEQREIKKETEE
;
A
#
# COMPACT_ATOMS: atom_id res chain seq x y z
N SER A 1 0.56 16.33 -2.12
CA SER A 1 1.25 17.30 -3.02
C SER A 1 1.25 16.85 -4.49
N THR A 2 1.57 15.58 -4.79
CA THR A 2 1.50 15.06 -6.19
C THR A 2 0.08 15.15 -6.76
N PHE A 3 -0.93 14.77 -5.99
CA PHE A 3 -2.34 14.88 -6.37
C PHE A 3 -2.74 16.33 -6.61
N THR A 4 -2.35 17.24 -5.70
CA THR A 4 -2.60 18.67 -5.78
C THR A 4 -2.02 19.28 -7.05
N ASN A 5 -0.75 18.95 -7.36
CA ASN A 5 -0.08 19.40 -8.58
C ASN A 5 -0.77 18.87 -9.85
N ARG A 6 -1.23 17.62 -9.82
CA ARG A 6 -1.89 17.01 -10.97
C ARG A 6 -3.25 17.64 -11.27
N ILE A 7 -4.03 17.98 -10.23
CA ILE A 7 -5.30 18.70 -10.41
C ILE A 7 -5.08 20.12 -10.90
N ASN A 8 -4.06 20.80 -10.38
CA ASN A 8 -3.78 22.18 -10.75
C ASN A 8 -3.09 22.32 -12.13
N GLY A 9 -2.54 21.24 -12.67
CA GLY A 9 -1.80 21.26 -13.94
C GLY A 9 -0.41 21.93 -13.85
N ALA A 10 0.03 22.33 -12.65
CA ALA A 10 1.32 22.97 -12.41
C ALA A 10 1.96 22.46 -11.11
N SER A 11 3.30 22.56 -11.03
CA SER A 11 4.06 22.19 -9.82
C SER A 11 4.05 23.30 -8.79
N ILE A 12 2.99 23.40 -8.02
CA ILE A 12 2.81 24.41 -6.97
C ILE A 12 3.26 23.90 -5.60
N ALA A 13 2.99 22.61 -5.32
CA ALA A 13 3.37 21.97 -4.08
C ALA A 13 4.65 21.13 -4.27
N ARG A 14 5.56 21.16 -3.29
CA ARG A 14 6.75 20.32 -3.31
C ARG A 14 6.35 18.86 -3.23
N THR A 15 6.88 18.06 -4.12
CA THR A 15 6.68 16.61 -4.15
C THR A 15 7.99 15.88 -3.89
N GLY A 16 7.90 14.67 -3.35
CA GLY A 16 9.03 13.78 -3.15
C GLY A 16 8.56 12.41 -2.66
N ASP A 17 9.35 11.39 -2.95
CA ASP A 17 9.05 10.00 -2.57
C ASP A 17 9.45 9.68 -1.12
N ARG A 18 9.58 10.71 -0.27
CA ARG A 18 9.95 10.56 1.14
C ARG A 18 8.85 11.06 2.05
N PRO A 19 8.58 10.37 3.17
CA PRO A 19 7.69 10.88 4.21
C PRO A 19 8.12 12.26 4.72
N GLY A 20 7.17 13.15 5.02
CA GLY A 20 7.45 14.46 5.61
C GLY A 20 7.91 15.54 4.64
N VAL A 21 7.67 15.41 3.33
CA VAL A 21 7.97 16.45 2.32
C VAL A 21 7.11 17.69 2.54
N THR A 22 5.83 17.54 2.85
CA THR A 22 4.93 18.62 3.24
C THR A 22 5.04 18.84 4.73
N ARG A 23 5.55 20.00 5.16
CA ARG A 23 5.82 20.33 6.58
C ARG A 23 4.74 21.18 7.24
N SER A 24 3.93 21.87 6.44
CA SER A 24 2.84 22.74 6.91
C SER A 24 1.65 22.66 6.00
N ASN A 25 0.48 22.99 6.52
CA ASN A 25 -0.73 23.10 5.71
C ASN A 25 -0.55 24.19 4.66
N GLN A 26 -0.93 23.88 3.41
CA GLN A 26 -0.85 24.82 2.31
C GLN A 26 -2.19 24.85 1.54
N TRP A 27 -2.79 26.02 1.45
CA TRP A 27 -3.94 26.23 0.58
C TRP A 27 -3.51 26.44 -0.86
N VAL A 28 -4.05 25.66 -1.76
CA VAL A 28 -3.78 25.76 -3.21
C VAL A 28 -5.09 26.08 -3.93
N ARG A 29 -5.16 27.25 -4.56
CA ARG A 29 -6.32 27.65 -5.35
C ARG A 29 -6.28 26.94 -6.71
N ILE A 30 -7.29 26.13 -6.99
CA ILE A 30 -7.43 25.39 -8.24
C ILE A 30 -8.28 26.19 -9.24
N THR A 31 -9.37 26.78 -8.74
CA THR A 31 -10.25 27.69 -9.51
C THR A 31 -10.66 28.86 -8.62
N PRO A 32 -11.33 29.90 -9.15
CA PRO A 32 -11.86 30.99 -8.31
C PRO A 32 -12.78 30.51 -7.19
N TYR A 33 -13.40 29.33 -7.34
CA TYR A 33 -14.41 28.77 -6.43
C TYR A 33 -13.96 27.48 -5.73
N LEU A 34 -12.73 27.00 -6.01
CA LEU A 34 -12.21 25.75 -5.44
C LEU A 34 -10.80 25.94 -4.91
N GLU A 35 -10.65 25.73 -3.63
CA GLU A 35 -9.34 25.66 -2.96
C GLU A 35 -9.14 24.27 -2.37
N LEU A 36 -7.91 23.80 -2.43
CA LEU A 36 -7.49 22.50 -1.92
C LEU A 36 -6.50 22.72 -0.78
N LEU A 37 -6.78 22.13 0.38
CA LEU A 37 -5.87 22.15 1.51
C LEU A 37 -4.91 20.95 1.40
N ASP A 38 -3.64 21.20 1.10
CA ASP A 38 -2.57 20.21 1.17
C ASP A 38 -2.07 20.15 2.61
N THR A 39 -2.26 19.01 3.25
CA THR A 39 -1.86 18.79 4.65
C THR A 39 -0.69 17.82 4.72
N PRO A 40 0.23 17.99 5.70
CA PRO A 40 1.27 16.99 5.96
C PRO A 40 0.65 15.61 6.21
N GLY A 41 1.31 14.56 5.73
CA GLY A 41 0.96 13.19 6.09
C GLY A 41 1.14 13.01 7.60
N LEU A 42 0.06 12.71 8.29
CA LEU A 42 0.07 12.44 9.73
C LEU A 42 0.05 10.93 9.92
N LEU A 43 1.11 10.40 10.50
CA LEU A 43 1.13 9.04 11.03
C LEU A 43 0.63 9.06 12.47
N TRP A 44 -0.25 8.11 12.79
CA TRP A 44 -0.69 7.92 14.17
C TRP A 44 0.51 7.56 15.05
N PRO A 45 0.73 8.23 16.20
CA PRO A 45 1.94 8.03 17.00
C PRO A 45 2.08 6.60 17.58
N ASN A 46 0.97 5.90 17.75
CA ASN A 46 0.91 4.52 18.23
C ASN A 46 0.13 3.64 17.26
N LEU A 47 0.83 2.94 16.41
CA LEU A 47 0.28 1.85 15.60
C LEU A 47 0.28 0.59 16.49
N SER A 48 -0.76 0.43 17.31
CA SER A 48 -0.92 -0.72 18.21
C SER A 48 -1.27 -2.00 17.44
N ASP A 49 -1.91 -1.88 16.28
CA ASP A 49 -2.19 -3.00 15.41
C ASP A 49 -1.03 -3.25 14.44
N GLN A 50 -0.44 -4.44 14.55
CA GLN A 50 0.67 -4.85 13.68
C GLN A 50 0.23 -5.05 12.21
N GLN A 51 -1.05 -5.33 11.93
CA GLN A 51 -1.57 -5.45 10.57
C GLN A 51 -1.65 -4.08 9.91
N ASP A 52 -2.18 -3.08 10.61
CA ASP A 52 -2.24 -1.71 10.13
C ASP A 52 -0.84 -1.13 9.89
N ALA A 53 0.08 -1.36 10.83
CA ALA A 53 1.47 -0.95 10.68
C ALA A 53 2.14 -1.55 9.44
N ARG A 54 1.90 -2.84 9.16
CA ARG A 54 2.41 -3.52 7.95
C ARG A 54 1.79 -2.96 6.68
N ALA A 55 0.47 -2.76 6.64
CA ALA A 55 -0.21 -2.19 5.49
C ALA A 55 0.34 -0.79 5.14
N LEU A 56 0.59 0.05 6.16
CA LEU A 56 1.21 1.36 5.99
C LEU A 56 2.65 1.28 5.50
N ALA A 57 3.42 0.28 5.95
CA ALA A 57 4.76 0.03 5.45
C ALA A 57 4.76 -0.43 3.99
N PHE A 58 3.85 -1.31 3.59
CA PHE A 58 3.71 -1.77 2.21
C PHE A 58 3.48 -0.61 1.24
N VAL A 59 2.63 0.35 1.61
CA VAL A 59 2.36 1.53 0.77
C VAL A 59 3.41 2.64 0.89
N GLY A 60 4.49 2.42 1.65
CA GLY A 60 5.61 3.35 1.76
C GLY A 60 5.33 4.59 2.64
N THR A 61 4.35 4.53 3.53
CA THR A 61 4.05 5.63 4.48
C THR A 61 5.10 5.70 5.60
N ILE A 62 5.73 4.57 5.91
CA ILE A 62 6.83 4.46 6.87
C ILE A 62 8.16 4.44 6.09
N ASN A 63 9.19 5.07 6.65
CA ASN A 63 10.50 5.13 6.00
C ASN A 63 11.15 3.74 5.96
N ASP A 64 11.41 3.23 4.76
CA ASP A 64 12.00 1.91 4.51
C ASP A 64 13.41 1.75 5.13
N ASN A 65 14.14 2.84 5.37
CA ASN A 65 15.47 2.79 5.99
C ASN A 65 15.45 2.30 7.45
N ILE A 66 14.28 2.21 8.06
CA ILE A 66 14.09 1.76 9.46
C ILE A 66 13.70 0.28 9.48
N MET A 67 13.31 -0.30 8.34
CA MET A 67 12.79 -1.65 8.22
C MET A 67 13.69 -2.52 7.36
N ASP A 68 13.74 -3.81 7.66
CA ASP A 68 14.32 -4.82 6.77
C ASP A 68 13.44 -4.94 5.51
N GLN A 69 13.95 -4.41 4.40
CA GLN A 69 13.24 -4.40 3.11
C GLN A 69 12.99 -5.80 2.59
N GLN A 70 13.90 -6.75 2.81
CA GLN A 70 13.70 -8.14 2.38
C GLN A 70 12.53 -8.75 3.15
N MET A 71 12.51 -8.59 4.48
CA MET A 71 11.41 -9.08 5.29
C MET A 71 10.08 -8.43 4.92
N LEU A 72 10.08 -7.12 4.65
CA LEU A 72 8.88 -6.39 4.23
C LEU A 72 8.34 -6.89 2.88
N ALA A 73 9.23 -7.11 1.90
CA ALA A 73 8.85 -7.65 0.59
C ALA A 73 8.30 -9.09 0.70
N ILE A 74 8.95 -9.95 1.52
CA ILE A 74 8.47 -11.30 1.79
C ILE A 74 7.05 -11.27 2.38
N ARG A 75 6.82 -10.44 3.40
CA ARG A 75 5.50 -10.32 4.04
C ARG A 75 4.43 -9.77 3.09
N LEU A 76 4.80 -8.82 2.22
CA LEU A 76 3.91 -8.34 1.16
C LEU A 76 3.54 -9.47 0.20
N MET A 77 4.52 -10.22 -0.29
CA MET A 77 4.28 -11.34 -1.20
C MET A 77 3.41 -12.42 -0.54
N GLU A 78 3.68 -12.80 0.71
CA GLU A 78 2.87 -13.77 1.46
C GLU A 78 1.42 -13.30 1.61
N ASN A 79 1.20 -12.04 1.96
CA ASN A 79 -0.15 -11.46 2.05
C ASN A 79 -0.87 -11.49 0.70
N LEU A 80 -0.18 -11.13 -0.38
CA LEU A 80 -0.76 -11.14 -1.73
C LEU A 80 -0.99 -12.56 -2.27
N MET A 81 -0.24 -13.56 -1.82
CA MET A 81 -0.47 -14.96 -2.20
C MET A 81 -1.80 -15.51 -1.68
N GLU A 82 -2.42 -14.90 -0.68
CA GLU A 82 -3.71 -15.34 -0.15
C GLU A 82 -4.89 -14.98 -1.08
N GLU A 83 -4.91 -13.76 -1.63
CA GLU A 83 -6.04 -13.25 -2.41
C GLU A 83 -5.68 -12.83 -3.85
N HIS A 84 -4.41 -12.68 -4.16
CA HIS A 84 -3.90 -12.12 -5.43
C HIS A 84 -2.79 -12.97 -6.07
N THR A 85 -2.85 -14.29 -5.91
CA THR A 85 -1.84 -15.25 -6.40
C THR A 85 -1.51 -15.05 -7.88
N ASP A 86 -2.51 -14.87 -8.73
CA ASP A 86 -2.34 -14.71 -10.18
C ASP A 86 -1.54 -13.45 -10.54
N ALA A 87 -1.72 -12.37 -9.80
CA ALA A 87 -0.97 -11.13 -10.01
C ALA A 87 0.53 -11.34 -9.76
N LEU A 88 0.88 -12.05 -8.68
CA LEU A 88 2.27 -12.37 -8.35
C LEU A 88 2.88 -13.37 -9.31
N THR A 89 2.19 -14.48 -9.59
CA THR A 89 2.70 -15.55 -10.46
C THR A 89 2.96 -15.02 -11.87
N THR A 90 2.05 -14.23 -12.40
CA THR A 90 2.20 -13.62 -13.73
C THR A 90 3.34 -12.59 -13.72
N ARG A 91 3.36 -11.68 -12.73
CA ARG A 91 4.31 -10.58 -12.71
C ARG A 91 5.74 -11.01 -12.45
N PHE A 92 5.93 -11.93 -11.49
CA PHE A 92 7.26 -12.38 -11.07
C PHE A 92 7.65 -13.75 -11.65
N LYS A 93 6.79 -14.34 -12.51
CA LYS A 93 7.00 -15.63 -13.16
C LYS A 93 7.25 -16.77 -12.15
N LEU A 94 6.48 -16.77 -11.05
CA LEU A 94 6.57 -17.80 -10.04
C LEU A 94 6.07 -19.13 -10.63
N LYS A 95 6.83 -20.21 -10.40
CA LYS A 95 6.48 -21.56 -10.84
C LYS A 95 5.81 -22.37 -9.73
N ASP A 96 6.16 -22.06 -8.48
CA ASP A 96 5.63 -22.70 -7.28
C ASP A 96 4.94 -21.67 -6.38
N ASN A 97 3.63 -21.78 -6.27
CA ASN A 97 2.80 -20.91 -5.45
C ASN A 97 2.67 -21.36 -3.98
N THR A 98 3.30 -22.47 -3.62
CA THR A 98 3.33 -22.97 -2.25
C THR A 98 4.49 -22.39 -1.43
N LEU A 99 5.48 -21.81 -2.08
CA LEU A 99 6.64 -21.22 -1.43
C LEU A 99 6.25 -20.07 -0.49
N ARG A 100 7.01 -19.95 0.59
CA ARG A 100 6.89 -18.90 1.60
C ARG A 100 8.28 -18.45 2.06
N GLY A 101 8.36 -17.29 2.71
CA GLY A 101 9.61 -16.77 3.23
C GLY A 101 10.63 -16.45 2.15
N VAL A 102 11.91 -16.65 2.51
CA VAL A 102 13.04 -16.38 1.61
C VAL A 102 12.96 -17.16 0.28
N PRO A 103 12.59 -18.45 0.24
CA PRO A 103 12.41 -19.17 -1.03
C PRO A 103 11.44 -18.52 -2.00
N LEU A 104 10.36 -17.88 -1.53
CA LEU A 104 9.41 -17.16 -2.37
C LEU A 104 10.06 -15.92 -3.02
N LEU A 105 10.84 -15.16 -2.27
CA LEU A 105 11.60 -14.01 -2.78
C LEU A 105 12.64 -14.45 -3.80
N GLU A 106 13.40 -15.52 -3.50
CA GLU A 106 14.39 -16.07 -4.43
C GLU A 106 13.75 -16.56 -5.73
N GLU A 107 12.58 -17.20 -5.67
CA GLU A 107 11.87 -17.66 -6.87
C GLU A 107 11.47 -16.45 -7.75
N ALA A 108 11.01 -15.34 -7.15
CA ALA A 108 10.75 -14.11 -7.88
C ALA A 108 12.03 -13.53 -8.51
N CYS A 109 13.14 -13.56 -7.80
CA CYS A 109 14.44 -13.13 -8.33
C CYS A 109 14.85 -13.96 -9.54
N ARG A 110 14.74 -15.30 -9.47
CA ARG A 110 15.02 -16.20 -10.61
C ARG A 110 14.07 -15.95 -11.77
N GLY A 111 12.78 -15.81 -11.52
CA GLY A 111 11.76 -15.55 -12.54
C GLY A 111 11.98 -14.24 -13.30
N ARG A 112 12.53 -13.24 -12.62
CA ARG A 112 12.80 -11.90 -13.19
C ARG A 112 14.25 -11.70 -13.64
N GLY A 113 15.15 -12.66 -13.35
CA GLY A 113 16.55 -12.56 -13.69
C GLY A 113 17.32 -11.55 -12.83
N TRP A 114 16.89 -11.31 -11.57
CA TRP A 114 17.62 -10.49 -10.60
C TRP A 114 18.68 -11.35 -9.91
N LEU A 115 19.81 -11.49 -10.60
CA LEU A 115 20.89 -12.38 -10.20
C LEU A 115 22.21 -11.62 -10.14
N LEU A 116 23.02 -11.97 -9.16
CA LEU A 116 24.41 -11.58 -9.01
C LEU A 116 25.33 -12.49 -9.87
N PRO A 117 26.60 -12.10 -10.10
CA PRO A 117 27.58 -12.98 -10.71
C PRO A 117 27.61 -14.36 -10.02
N GLY A 118 27.66 -15.43 -10.83
CA GLY A 118 27.58 -16.80 -10.31
C GLY A 118 26.16 -17.34 -10.14
N GLY A 119 25.11 -16.58 -10.52
CA GLY A 119 23.71 -17.06 -10.51
C GLY A 119 23.03 -17.01 -9.14
N VAL A 120 23.62 -16.34 -8.16
CA VAL A 120 23.05 -16.13 -6.83
C VAL A 120 21.93 -15.09 -6.92
N CYS A 121 20.81 -15.33 -6.22
CA CYS A 121 19.69 -14.38 -6.21
C CYS A 121 20.09 -13.05 -5.53
N ASP A 122 19.84 -11.94 -6.22
CA ASP A 122 20.00 -10.60 -5.68
C ASP A 122 18.70 -10.21 -4.92
N THR A 123 18.60 -10.70 -3.68
CA THR A 123 17.40 -10.55 -2.85
C THR A 123 17.18 -9.10 -2.40
N ASP A 124 18.24 -8.31 -2.23
CA ASP A 124 18.12 -6.88 -1.89
C ASP A 124 17.47 -6.10 -3.04
N ARG A 125 17.97 -6.28 -4.24
CA ARG A 125 17.38 -5.72 -5.45
C ARG A 125 15.97 -6.24 -5.67
N GLY A 126 15.75 -7.55 -5.49
CA GLY A 126 14.44 -8.18 -5.63
C GLY A 126 13.42 -7.56 -4.70
N ALA A 127 13.75 -7.41 -3.42
CA ALA A 127 12.90 -6.82 -2.41
C ALA A 127 12.52 -5.36 -2.76
N SER A 128 13.52 -4.55 -3.08
CA SER A 128 13.30 -3.14 -3.46
C SER A 128 12.37 -3.03 -4.67
N VAL A 129 12.62 -3.79 -5.74
CA VAL A 129 11.80 -3.74 -6.96
C VAL A 129 10.37 -4.24 -6.73
N ILE A 130 10.17 -5.27 -5.91
CA ILE A 130 8.83 -5.79 -5.56
C ILE A 130 8.00 -4.73 -4.85
N LEU A 131 8.59 -4.05 -3.84
CA LEU A 131 7.93 -2.97 -3.11
C LEU A 131 7.60 -1.79 -4.04
N ASP A 132 8.54 -1.38 -4.89
CA ASP A 132 8.34 -0.28 -5.83
C ASP A 132 7.26 -0.60 -6.86
N GLU A 133 7.22 -1.82 -7.41
CA GLU A 133 6.22 -2.25 -8.36
C GLU A 133 4.82 -2.33 -7.74
N PHE A 134 4.72 -2.78 -6.49
CA PHE A 134 3.47 -2.75 -5.74
C PHE A 134 2.97 -1.32 -5.54
N ARG A 135 3.82 -0.42 -5.04
CA ARG A 135 3.52 1.00 -4.80
C ARG A 135 3.16 1.76 -6.08
N ALA A 136 3.77 1.37 -7.19
CA ALA A 136 3.45 1.90 -8.51
C ALA A 136 2.16 1.31 -9.14
N GLY A 137 1.47 0.39 -8.46
CA GLY A 137 0.24 -0.25 -8.95
C GLY A 137 0.46 -1.23 -10.12
N LYS A 138 1.69 -1.68 -10.36
CA LYS A 138 2.01 -2.60 -11.47
C LYS A 138 1.51 -4.04 -11.25
N LEU A 139 1.12 -4.37 -10.03
CA LEU A 139 0.51 -5.66 -9.68
C LEU A 139 -1.02 -5.65 -9.86
N GLY A 140 -1.60 -4.51 -10.25
CA GLY A 140 -3.04 -4.36 -10.45
C GLY A 140 -3.72 -3.59 -9.30
N ARG A 141 -5.06 -3.72 -9.25
CA ARG A 141 -5.87 -3.09 -8.20
C ARG A 141 -5.96 -4.01 -7.01
N ILE A 142 -5.24 -3.69 -5.95
CA ILE A 142 -5.13 -4.51 -4.74
C ILE A 142 -5.72 -3.76 -3.56
N THR A 143 -6.52 -4.46 -2.76
CA THR A 143 -7.04 -3.98 -1.48
C THR A 143 -6.37 -4.76 -0.36
N LEU A 144 -5.59 -4.07 0.48
CA LEU A 144 -4.88 -4.69 1.61
C LEU A 144 -5.80 -4.97 2.80
N GLN A 145 -6.84 -4.15 2.97
CA GLN A 145 -7.78 -4.27 4.08
C GLN A 145 -9.20 -4.10 3.57
N LYS A 146 -10.07 -5.04 3.93
CA LYS A 146 -11.50 -4.93 3.63
C LYS A 146 -12.15 -3.98 4.64
N ALA A 147 -13.06 -3.13 4.17
CA ALA A 147 -13.84 -2.29 5.06
C ALA A 147 -14.58 -3.18 6.08
N PRO A 148 -14.64 -2.79 7.36
CA PRO A 148 -15.45 -3.51 8.34
C PRO A 148 -16.90 -3.50 7.87
N LEU A 149 -17.54 -4.67 7.93
CA LEU A 149 -18.96 -4.76 7.62
C LEU A 149 -19.72 -3.83 8.57
N PRO A 150 -20.70 -3.05 8.08
CA PRO A 150 -21.54 -2.24 8.95
C PRO A 150 -22.20 -3.14 10.00
N PRO A 151 -22.23 -2.75 11.27
CA PRO A 151 -22.84 -3.56 12.31
C PRO A 151 -24.30 -3.82 11.97
N LYS A 152 -24.66 -5.08 11.76
CA LYS A 152 -26.02 -5.53 11.40
C LYS A 152 -27.09 -5.05 12.40
N LYS A 153 -26.70 -4.78 13.64
CA LYS A 153 -27.59 -4.35 14.74
C LYS A 153 -28.29 -3.00 14.51
N LYS A 154 -27.65 -2.02 13.88
CA LYS A 154 -28.31 -0.70 13.69
C LYS A 154 -29.42 -0.68 12.65
N ALA A 155 -29.39 -1.58 11.68
CA ALA A 155 -30.45 -1.64 10.65
C ALA A 155 -31.70 -2.41 11.14
N GLU A 156 -31.52 -3.34 12.09
CA GLU A 156 -32.64 -4.07 12.71
C GLU A 156 -33.32 -3.22 13.77
N GLU A 157 -32.57 -2.54 14.66
CA GLU A 157 -33.13 -1.60 15.65
C GLU A 157 -33.90 -0.44 14.98
N GLN A 158 -33.39 0.10 13.87
CA GLN A 158 -34.11 1.15 13.13
C GLN A 158 -35.36 0.65 12.42
N ARG A 159 -35.44 -0.62 12.08
CA ARG A 159 -36.66 -1.24 11.52
C ARG A 159 -37.69 -1.57 12.59
N GLU A 160 -37.25 -1.94 13.80
CA GLU A 160 -38.14 -2.17 14.93
C GLU A 160 -38.74 -0.88 15.45
N ILE A 161 -37.93 0.18 15.63
CA ILE A 161 -38.40 1.51 16.06
C ILE A 161 -39.41 2.09 15.05
N LYS A 162 -39.22 1.87 13.74
CA LYS A 162 -40.21 2.32 12.74
C LYS A 162 -41.53 1.57 12.79
N LYS A 163 -41.52 0.29 13.13
CA LYS A 163 -42.74 -0.50 13.25
C LYS A 163 -43.56 -0.12 14.49
N GLU A 164 -42.89 0.19 15.59
CA GLU A 164 -43.57 0.63 16.83
C GLU A 164 -44.12 2.07 16.76
N THR A 165 -43.68 2.88 15.78
CA THR A 165 -44.17 4.26 15.60
C THR A 165 -45.32 4.36 14.62
N GLU A 166 -45.63 3.27 13.86
CA GLU A 166 -46.67 3.20 12.86
C GLU A 166 -47.92 2.39 13.36
N GLU A 167 -47.92 1.90 14.62
CA GLU A 167 -49.09 1.38 15.34
C GLU A 167 -49.65 2.43 16.33
#